data_a2c94f1b575427f7b18266e875666416
#
_entry.id   a2c94f1b575427f7b18266e875666416
#
_cell.length_a   1.000
_cell.length_b   1.000
_cell.length_c   1.000
_cell.angle_alpha   90.00
_cell.angle_beta   90.00
_cell.angle_gamma   90.00
#
_symmetry.space_group_name_H-M   'P 1'
#
loop_
_entity.id
_entity.type
_entity.pdbx_description
1 polymer ?
#
loop_
_entity_poly.entity_id
_entity_poly.type
_entity_poly.pdbx_seq_one_letter_code
_entity_poly.pdbx_strand_id
1 'polypeptide(L)'
;MEVVVSAPLCPLYAAASAGAERSDELLCGWTAELLEEFSTGWCRVRTKYRYEGWARREHLRPAGDWTGRNKRLVRAPFADVLARPEVESPVLDTLPRGALAAPVGEAGEGWQKIALPDGREGYTKCSLWEDDYKTPPAVSEEALRARAVEVALSYQGTQYRWGGKSPLGVDCSGLTFMAWFFCGVSLYRDARLVDGFPARPIPFEARK
;
A
#
# COMPACT_ATOMS: atom_id res chain seq x y z
N MET A 1 1.69 -15.37 12.69
CA MET A 1 1.47 -14.13 13.47
C MET A 1 1.23 -12.99 12.49
N GLU A 2 0.29 -12.09 12.77
CA GLU A 2 0.08 -10.93 11.90
C GLU A 2 1.06 -9.80 12.23
N VAL A 3 1.67 -9.24 11.18
CA VAL A 3 2.60 -8.11 11.24
C VAL A 3 2.10 -6.96 10.38
N VAL A 4 2.56 -5.75 10.70
CA VAL A 4 2.27 -4.53 9.94
C VAL A 4 3.57 -3.88 9.48
N VAL A 5 3.57 -3.32 8.28
CA VAL A 5 4.69 -2.54 7.76
C VAL A 5 4.75 -1.19 8.46
N SER A 6 5.86 -0.91 9.14
CA SER A 6 6.10 0.35 9.85
C SER A 6 7.04 1.30 9.10
N ALA A 7 7.82 0.80 8.14
CA ALA A 7 8.59 1.63 7.22
C ALA A 7 7.68 2.23 6.12
N PRO A 8 8.02 3.36 5.49
CA PRO A 8 7.28 3.88 4.35
C PRO A 8 7.06 2.86 3.24
N LEU A 9 8.08 2.03 3.00
CA LEU A 9 8.08 0.98 1.98
C LEU A 9 8.90 -0.22 2.46
N CYS A 10 8.37 -1.41 2.25
CA CYS A 10 8.99 -2.69 2.60
C CYS A 10 9.10 -3.57 1.34
N PRO A 11 10.27 -3.62 0.68
CA PRO A 11 10.48 -4.52 -0.45
C PRO A 11 10.35 -5.98 -0.03
N LEU A 12 9.76 -6.79 -0.91
CA LEU A 12 9.73 -8.25 -0.82
C LEU A 12 10.67 -8.84 -1.87
N TYR A 13 11.45 -9.81 -1.46
CA TYR A 13 12.46 -10.48 -2.30
C TYR A 13 12.13 -11.96 -2.49
N ALA A 14 12.62 -12.54 -3.58
CA ALA A 14 12.46 -13.96 -3.88
C ALA A 14 13.26 -14.87 -2.92
N ALA A 15 14.28 -14.33 -2.25
CA ALA A 15 15.09 -15.02 -1.25
C ALA A 15 15.52 -14.06 -0.13
N ALA A 16 15.99 -14.59 1.01
CA ALA A 16 16.48 -13.84 2.17
C ALA A 16 17.84 -13.14 1.89
N SER A 17 17.90 -12.32 0.86
CA SER A 17 19.10 -11.61 0.41
C SER A 17 18.72 -10.30 -0.28
N ALA A 18 19.46 -9.22 0.01
CA ALA A 18 19.32 -7.94 -0.68
C ALA A 18 19.76 -7.97 -2.16
N GLY A 19 20.52 -8.98 -2.56
CA GLY A 19 20.91 -9.24 -3.97
C GLY A 19 19.92 -10.12 -4.71
N ALA A 20 18.87 -10.64 -4.05
CA ALA A 20 17.84 -11.42 -4.70
C ALA A 20 16.90 -10.51 -5.51
N GLU A 21 16.18 -11.14 -6.44
CA GLU A 21 15.13 -10.46 -7.21
C GLU A 21 14.10 -9.84 -6.28
N ARG A 22 13.79 -8.56 -6.49
CA ARG A 22 12.66 -7.91 -5.87
C ARG A 22 11.38 -8.37 -6.56
N SER A 23 10.52 -9.03 -5.84
CA SER A 23 9.30 -9.63 -6.40
C SER A 23 8.05 -8.80 -6.14
N ASP A 24 8.05 -8.01 -5.06
CA ASP A 24 6.93 -7.15 -4.67
C ASP A 24 7.39 -6.06 -3.68
N GLU A 25 6.47 -5.23 -3.24
CA GLU A 25 6.65 -4.31 -2.11
C GLU A 25 5.36 -4.13 -1.32
N LEU A 26 5.48 -3.97 0.00
CA LEU A 26 4.41 -3.57 0.89
C LEU A 26 4.61 -2.10 1.29
N LEU A 27 3.53 -1.40 1.55
CA LEU A 27 3.53 0.00 1.94
C LEU A 27 3.22 0.15 3.43
N CYS A 28 3.61 1.26 4.02
CA CYS A 28 3.32 1.57 5.42
C CYS A 28 1.84 1.29 5.75
N GLY A 29 1.60 0.67 6.87
CA GLY A 29 0.26 0.31 7.34
C GLY A 29 -0.36 -0.95 6.74
N TRP A 30 0.25 -1.54 5.70
CA TRP A 30 -0.20 -2.82 5.15
C TRP A 30 0.17 -3.95 6.08
N THR A 31 -0.72 -4.94 6.19
CA THR A 31 -0.51 -6.12 7.05
C THR A 31 -0.18 -7.35 6.22
N ALA A 32 0.58 -8.25 6.85
CA ALA A 32 0.95 -9.54 6.29
C ALA A 32 1.00 -10.60 7.40
N GLU A 33 0.95 -11.86 7.01
CA GLU A 33 1.21 -12.98 7.90
C GLU A 33 2.72 -13.24 7.94
N LEU A 34 3.31 -13.24 9.13
CA LEU A 34 4.69 -13.69 9.35
C LEU A 34 4.70 -15.23 9.37
N LEU A 35 5.37 -15.83 8.39
CA LEU A 35 5.50 -17.28 8.23
C LEU A 35 6.75 -17.81 8.94
N GLU A 36 7.89 -17.17 8.71
CA GLU A 36 9.19 -17.58 9.21
C GLU A 36 10.03 -16.35 9.59
N GLU A 37 10.88 -16.48 10.60
CA GLU A 37 11.82 -15.42 11.01
C GLU A 37 13.21 -16.03 11.21
N PHE A 38 14.24 -15.37 10.66
CA PHE A 38 15.63 -15.79 10.75
C PHE A 38 16.46 -14.83 11.60
N SER A 39 17.45 -15.36 12.28
CA SER A 39 18.41 -14.57 13.10
C SER A 39 19.21 -13.55 12.28
N THR A 40 19.24 -13.68 10.96
CA THR A 40 19.90 -12.76 10.03
C THR A 40 19.11 -11.48 9.75
N GLY A 41 17.96 -11.28 10.41
CA GLY A 41 17.09 -10.10 10.23
C GLY A 41 16.21 -10.17 8.98
N TRP A 42 16.05 -11.36 8.40
CA TRP A 42 15.08 -11.62 7.33
C TRP A 42 13.88 -12.40 7.88
N CYS A 43 12.72 -12.15 7.30
CA CYS A 43 11.52 -12.93 7.57
C CYS A 43 10.74 -13.18 6.28
N ARG A 44 10.10 -14.35 6.20
CA ARG A 44 9.18 -14.69 5.13
C ARG A 44 7.78 -14.30 5.53
N VAL A 45 7.10 -13.58 4.66
CA VAL A 45 5.75 -13.08 4.89
C VAL A 45 4.81 -13.49 3.77
N ARG A 46 3.51 -13.62 4.11
CA ARG A 46 2.43 -13.80 3.14
C ARG A 46 1.53 -12.57 3.20
N THR A 47 1.35 -11.91 2.09
CA THR A 47 0.48 -10.73 1.96
C THR A 47 -0.99 -11.09 2.03
N LYS A 48 -1.88 -10.11 2.22
CA LYS A 48 -3.35 -10.32 2.19
C LYS A 48 -3.85 -10.81 0.82
N TYR A 49 -3.12 -10.51 -0.25
CA TYR A 49 -3.38 -11.04 -1.60
C TYR A 49 -2.57 -12.33 -1.89
N ARG A 50 -2.22 -13.09 -0.85
CA ARG A 50 -1.60 -14.43 -0.89
C ARG A 50 -0.26 -14.51 -1.63
N TYR A 51 0.44 -13.38 -1.78
CA TYR A 51 1.79 -13.33 -2.34
C TYR A 51 2.82 -13.57 -1.22
N GLU A 52 3.83 -14.36 -1.46
CA GLU A 52 4.88 -14.64 -0.48
C GLU A 52 6.21 -14.03 -0.92
N GLY A 53 6.98 -13.56 0.05
CA GLY A 53 8.31 -13.03 -0.21
C GLY A 53 9.08 -12.80 1.10
N TRP A 54 10.35 -12.47 0.94
CA TRP A 54 11.26 -12.20 2.04
C TRP A 54 11.38 -10.70 2.29
N ALA A 55 11.14 -10.28 3.53
CA ALA A 55 11.20 -8.91 4.01
C ALA A 55 12.33 -8.73 5.02
N ARG A 56 12.82 -7.51 5.18
CA ARG A 56 13.67 -7.13 6.32
C ARG A 56 12.81 -6.99 7.57
N ARG A 57 13.21 -7.63 8.65
CA ARG A 57 12.49 -7.64 9.92
C ARG A 57 12.32 -6.24 10.51
N GLU A 58 13.28 -5.38 10.29
CA GLU A 58 13.28 -3.98 10.75
C GLU A 58 12.11 -3.14 10.22
N HIS A 59 11.56 -3.51 9.04
CA HIS A 59 10.42 -2.83 8.43
C HIS A 59 9.07 -3.25 9.04
N LEU A 60 9.05 -4.26 9.89
CA LEU A 60 7.83 -4.88 10.38
C LEU A 60 7.67 -4.74 11.91
N ARG A 61 6.42 -4.63 12.35
CA ARG A 61 6.01 -4.67 13.76
C ARG A 61 4.87 -5.67 13.95
N PRO A 62 4.65 -6.22 15.15
CA PRO A 62 3.41 -6.93 15.44
C PRO A 62 2.21 -6.04 15.12
N ALA A 63 1.20 -6.58 14.44
CA ALA A 63 0.06 -5.79 14.00
C ALA A 63 -0.81 -5.31 15.19
N GLY A 64 -0.93 -6.13 16.25
CA GLY A 64 -1.68 -5.76 17.46
C GLY A 64 -3.08 -5.21 17.13
N ASP A 65 -3.42 -4.08 17.72
CA ASP A 65 -4.67 -3.36 17.51
C ASP A 65 -4.77 -2.64 16.15
N TRP A 66 -3.66 -2.52 15.42
CA TRP A 66 -3.60 -1.85 14.11
C TRP A 66 -4.63 -2.41 13.13
N THR A 67 -4.84 -3.72 13.13
CA THR A 67 -5.79 -4.38 12.22
C THR A 67 -7.21 -3.86 12.37
N GLY A 68 -7.65 -3.56 13.59
CA GLY A 68 -8.98 -3.07 13.92
C GLY A 68 -9.19 -1.56 13.74
N ARG A 69 -8.12 -0.78 13.57
CA ARG A 69 -8.23 0.67 13.43
C ARG A 69 -8.85 1.07 12.09
N ASN A 70 -9.64 2.14 12.10
CA ASN A 70 -9.99 2.85 10.86
C ASN A 70 -8.72 3.47 10.28
N LYS A 71 -8.59 3.41 8.97
CA LYS A 71 -7.41 3.91 8.26
C LYS A 71 -7.84 4.82 7.13
N ARG A 72 -6.95 5.72 6.75
CA ARG A 72 -7.03 6.49 5.52
C ARG A 72 -5.86 6.12 4.63
N LEU A 73 -6.07 6.28 3.34
CA LEU A 73 -5.17 5.91 2.26
C LEU A 73 -4.50 7.15 1.69
N VAL A 74 -3.18 7.14 1.53
CA VAL A 74 -2.46 8.22 0.83
C VAL A 74 -2.84 8.20 -0.65
N ARG A 75 -3.52 9.27 -1.11
CA ARG A 75 -3.91 9.45 -2.53
C ARG A 75 -2.88 10.24 -3.33
N ALA A 76 -2.19 11.19 -2.70
CA ALA A 76 -1.12 11.95 -3.32
C ALA A 76 0.09 11.05 -3.63
N PRO A 77 1.02 11.44 -4.53
CA PRO A 77 2.25 10.68 -4.74
C PRO A 77 2.99 10.42 -3.43
N PHE A 78 3.11 11.46 -2.60
CA PHE A 78 3.69 11.38 -1.27
C PHE A 78 2.89 12.24 -0.29
N ALA A 79 2.88 11.85 0.97
CA ALA A 79 2.30 12.60 2.07
C ALA A 79 3.30 12.68 3.22
N ASP A 80 3.72 13.88 3.57
CA ASP A 80 4.55 14.10 4.75
C ASP A 80 3.72 13.97 6.02
N VAL A 81 4.32 13.36 7.02
CA VAL A 81 3.88 13.32 8.40
C VAL A 81 4.77 14.25 9.20
N LEU A 82 4.21 15.32 9.70
CA LEU A 82 4.92 16.43 10.35
C LEU A 82 4.76 16.35 11.87
N ALA A 83 5.73 16.90 12.60
CA ALA A 83 5.69 16.94 14.06
C ALA A 83 4.59 17.88 14.62
N ARG A 84 4.20 18.93 13.87
CA ARG A 84 3.16 19.90 14.21
C ARG A 84 2.32 20.23 12.97
N PRO A 85 1.07 20.73 13.12
CA PRO A 85 0.18 21.07 12.00
C PRO A 85 0.56 22.40 11.33
N GLU A 86 1.79 22.53 10.89
CA GLU A 86 2.36 23.68 10.18
C GLU A 86 3.40 23.23 9.14
N VAL A 87 3.51 23.92 8.02
CA VAL A 87 4.31 23.46 6.86
C VAL A 87 5.82 23.48 7.11
N GLU A 88 6.28 24.35 8.01
CA GLU A 88 7.69 24.48 8.40
C GLU A 88 8.11 23.46 9.49
N SER A 89 7.17 22.63 9.95
CA SER A 89 7.44 21.63 10.99
C SER A 89 8.39 20.53 10.49
N PRO A 90 9.23 19.98 11.38
CA PRO A 90 10.07 18.84 11.04
C PRO A 90 9.26 17.68 10.46
N VAL A 91 9.74 17.09 9.37
CA VAL A 91 9.19 15.88 8.77
C VAL A 91 9.59 14.68 9.61
N LEU A 92 8.61 13.94 10.11
CA LEU A 92 8.80 12.69 10.86
C LEU A 92 8.91 11.48 9.93
N ASP A 93 8.15 11.53 8.83
CA ASP A 93 8.13 10.49 7.80
C ASP A 93 7.52 11.01 6.51
N THR A 94 7.77 10.34 5.38
CA THR A 94 7.15 10.62 4.08
C THR A 94 6.56 9.33 3.53
N LEU A 95 5.24 9.27 3.46
CA LEU A 95 4.51 8.07 3.07
C LEU A 95 4.16 8.11 1.57
N PRO A 96 4.44 7.05 0.81
CA PRO A 96 4.08 6.98 -0.60
C PRO A 96 2.58 6.71 -0.79
N ARG A 97 2.07 7.02 -1.99
CA ARG A 97 0.71 6.65 -2.43
C ARG A 97 0.41 5.19 -2.14
N GLY A 98 -0.76 4.92 -1.57
CA GLY A 98 -1.19 3.59 -1.16
C GLY A 98 -0.82 3.23 0.28
N ALA A 99 0.02 4.01 0.97
CA ALA A 99 0.27 3.82 2.39
C ALA A 99 -0.97 4.14 3.23
N LEU A 100 -1.05 3.54 4.40
CA LEU A 100 -2.17 3.67 5.34
C LEU A 100 -1.71 4.30 6.66
N ALA A 101 -2.51 5.21 7.20
CA ALA A 101 -2.37 5.72 8.56
C ALA A 101 -3.73 5.81 9.26
N ALA A 102 -3.73 5.78 10.59
CA ALA A 102 -4.96 5.83 11.37
C ALA A 102 -5.23 7.25 11.86
N PRO A 103 -6.39 7.87 11.55
CA PRO A 103 -6.80 9.12 12.17
C PRO A 103 -6.95 8.95 13.68
N VAL A 104 -6.36 9.85 14.48
CA VAL A 104 -6.41 9.82 15.95
C VAL A 104 -6.92 11.12 16.57
N GLY A 105 -7.24 12.10 15.75
CA GLY A 105 -7.80 13.38 16.19
C GLY A 105 -7.90 14.37 15.03
N GLU A 106 -8.65 15.43 15.24
CA GLU A 106 -8.69 16.58 14.33
C GLU A 106 -7.61 17.58 14.73
N ALA A 107 -7.07 18.30 13.77
CA ALA A 107 -6.09 19.36 14.00
C ALA A 107 -6.52 20.73 13.46
N GLY A 108 -7.73 20.81 12.89
CA GLY A 108 -8.27 22.04 12.30
C GLY A 108 -7.54 22.46 11.01
N GLU A 109 -8.05 23.49 10.34
CA GLU A 109 -7.41 24.17 9.18
C GLU A 109 -6.90 23.22 8.07
N GLY A 110 -7.60 22.12 7.81
CA GLY A 110 -7.23 21.13 6.79
C GLY A 110 -6.09 20.18 7.19
N TRP A 111 -5.75 20.13 8.47
CA TRP A 111 -4.81 19.16 9.04
C TRP A 111 -5.55 18.01 9.72
N GLN A 112 -4.93 16.83 9.69
CA GLN A 112 -5.36 15.61 10.36
C GLN A 112 -4.23 15.09 11.24
N LYS A 113 -4.54 14.82 12.51
CA LYS A 113 -3.62 14.06 13.37
C LYS A 113 -3.76 12.57 13.07
N ILE A 114 -2.65 11.89 12.84
CA ILE A 114 -2.58 10.48 12.49
C ILE A 114 -1.61 9.73 13.39
N ALA A 115 -1.85 8.43 13.54
CA ALA A 115 -0.92 7.48 14.13
C ALA A 115 -0.34 6.57 13.04
N LEU A 116 0.95 6.25 13.17
CA LEU A 116 1.70 5.30 12.37
C LEU A 116 1.72 3.91 13.03
N PRO A 117 2.02 2.83 12.28
CA PRO A 117 2.07 1.47 12.84
C PRO A 117 3.09 1.26 13.96
N ASP A 118 4.12 2.09 14.04
CA ASP A 118 5.16 2.04 15.08
C ASP A 118 4.81 2.83 16.35
N GLY A 119 3.60 3.41 16.40
CA GLY A 119 3.10 4.18 17.55
C GLY A 119 3.46 5.67 17.49
N ARG A 120 4.28 6.13 16.55
CA ARG A 120 4.50 7.57 16.36
C ARG A 120 3.21 8.23 15.89
N GLU A 121 3.00 9.46 16.34
CA GLU A 121 1.91 10.32 15.89
C GLU A 121 2.47 11.56 15.22
N GLY A 122 1.72 12.12 14.30
CA GLY A 122 2.07 13.35 13.60
C GLY A 122 0.90 13.96 12.86
N TYR A 123 1.16 14.96 12.07
CA TYR A 123 0.16 15.76 11.38
C TYR A 123 0.40 15.71 9.87
N THR A 124 -0.67 15.67 9.11
CA THR A 124 -0.63 15.67 7.65
C THR A 124 -1.80 16.47 7.08
N LYS A 125 -1.69 16.94 5.83
CA LYS A 125 -2.78 17.64 5.16
C LYS A 125 -3.89 16.67 4.76
N CYS A 126 -5.15 16.99 5.12
CA CYS A 126 -6.32 16.17 4.77
C CYS A 126 -6.46 15.91 3.26
N SER A 127 -6.06 16.89 2.43
CA SER A 127 -6.14 16.82 0.97
C SER A 127 -5.23 15.74 0.34
N LEU A 128 -4.25 15.21 1.07
CA LEU A 128 -3.33 14.18 0.60
C LEU A 128 -3.89 12.75 0.75
N TRP A 129 -5.05 12.61 1.40
CA TRP A 129 -5.62 11.34 1.82
C TRP A 129 -7.02 11.13 1.28
N GLU A 130 -7.42 9.88 1.20
CA GLU A 130 -8.80 9.45 0.94
C GLU A 130 -9.17 8.26 1.85
N ASP A 131 -10.42 7.85 1.79
CA ASP A 131 -10.88 6.70 2.56
C ASP A 131 -10.29 5.39 2.02
N ASP A 132 -9.96 4.46 2.93
CA ASP A 132 -9.50 3.12 2.58
C ASP A 132 -10.70 2.24 2.22
N TYR A 133 -10.92 2.01 0.94
CA TYR A 133 -11.97 1.11 0.45
C TYR A 133 -11.51 -0.34 0.56
N LYS A 134 -12.07 -1.06 1.52
CA LYS A 134 -11.84 -2.51 1.68
C LYS A 134 -12.66 -3.36 0.70
N THR A 135 -13.70 -2.78 0.13
CA THR A 135 -14.58 -3.38 -0.88
C THR A 135 -14.93 -2.32 -1.92
N PRO A 136 -15.26 -2.72 -3.15
CA PRO A 136 -15.70 -1.77 -4.16
C PRO A 136 -16.87 -0.93 -3.65
N PRO A 137 -16.84 0.39 -3.80
CA PRO A 137 -17.97 1.24 -3.46
C PRO A 137 -19.19 0.89 -4.31
N ALA A 138 -20.40 1.15 -3.81
CA ALA A 138 -21.66 0.94 -4.53
C ALA A 138 -21.85 1.99 -5.64
N VAL A 139 -21.05 1.90 -6.69
CA VAL A 139 -21.07 2.77 -7.88
C VAL A 139 -21.29 1.93 -9.14
N SER A 140 -21.60 2.59 -10.26
CA SER A 140 -21.71 1.90 -11.56
C SER A 140 -20.37 1.30 -12.00
N GLU A 141 -20.42 0.26 -12.83
CA GLU A 141 -19.21 -0.34 -13.44
C GLU A 141 -18.40 0.70 -14.23
N GLU A 142 -19.09 1.61 -14.92
CA GLU A 142 -18.45 2.70 -15.67
C GLU A 142 -17.68 3.64 -14.75
N ALA A 143 -18.27 4.06 -13.64
CA ALA A 143 -17.61 4.90 -12.64
C ALA A 143 -16.39 4.20 -12.00
N LEU A 144 -16.51 2.89 -11.71
CA LEU A 144 -15.40 2.10 -11.18
C LEU A 144 -14.24 1.99 -12.18
N ARG A 145 -14.55 1.76 -13.46
CA ARG A 145 -13.55 1.72 -14.53
C ARG A 145 -12.88 3.08 -14.74
N ALA A 146 -13.66 4.17 -14.75
CA ALA A 146 -13.11 5.52 -14.87
C ALA A 146 -12.14 5.83 -13.72
N ARG A 147 -12.49 5.45 -12.49
CA ARG A 147 -11.60 5.61 -11.32
C ARG A 147 -10.32 4.79 -11.47
N ALA A 148 -10.39 3.54 -11.92
CA ALA A 148 -9.19 2.72 -12.12
C ALA A 148 -8.25 3.35 -13.15
N VAL A 149 -8.79 3.92 -14.22
CA VAL A 149 -8.01 4.67 -15.22
C VAL A 149 -7.41 5.94 -14.63
N GLU A 150 -8.18 6.73 -13.85
CA GLU A 150 -7.68 7.92 -13.15
C GLU A 150 -6.49 7.58 -12.25
N VAL A 151 -6.62 6.52 -11.43
CA VAL A 151 -5.53 6.05 -10.57
C VAL A 151 -4.32 5.62 -11.40
N ALA A 152 -4.50 4.86 -12.48
CA ALA A 152 -3.41 4.44 -13.35
C ALA A 152 -2.68 5.66 -13.96
N LEU A 153 -3.42 6.65 -14.46
CA LEU A 153 -2.87 7.89 -15.03
C LEU A 153 -2.09 8.70 -13.98
N SER A 154 -2.46 8.61 -12.71
CA SER A 154 -1.74 9.30 -11.62
C SER A 154 -0.31 8.79 -11.38
N TYR A 155 0.07 7.66 -11.98
CA TYR A 155 1.43 7.12 -12.01
C TYR A 155 2.22 7.57 -13.25
N GLN A 156 1.64 8.38 -14.12
CA GLN A 156 2.34 8.88 -15.30
C GLN A 156 3.64 9.63 -14.93
N GLY A 157 4.73 9.33 -15.61
CA GLY A 157 6.06 9.85 -15.28
C GLY A 157 6.83 9.06 -14.22
N THR A 158 6.20 8.08 -13.57
CA THR A 158 6.89 7.17 -12.65
C THR A 158 7.81 6.23 -13.43
N GLN A 159 9.06 6.05 -12.97
CA GLN A 159 9.99 5.12 -13.58
C GLN A 159 9.51 3.66 -13.49
N TYR A 160 9.92 2.83 -14.47
CA TYR A 160 9.71 1.39 -14.36
C TYR A 160 10.62 0.79 -13.29
N ARG A 161 10.04 0.01 -12.39
CA ARG A 161 10.78 -0.71 -11.34
C ARG A 161 10.17 -2.09 -11.17
N TRP A 162 10.96 -3.13 -11.42
CA TRP A 162 10.54 -4.50 -11.21
C TRP A 162 10.12 -4.74 -9.74
N GLY A 163 9.00 -5.39 -9.51
CA GLY A 163 8.41 -5.60 -8.18
C GLY A 163 7.85 -4.33 -7.53
N GLY A 164 7.82 -3.19 -8.22
CA GLY A 164 7.35 -1.91 -7.68
C GLY A 164 5.84 -1.69 -7.86
N LYS A 165 5.25 -0.93 -6.94
CA LYS A 165 3.85 -0.44 -7.00
C LYS A 165 3.64 0.91 -6.31
N SER A 166 4.72 1.63 -6.06
CA SER A 166 4.73 2.97 -5.45
C SER A 166 5.17 4.04 -6.45
N PRO A 167 5.00 5.34 -6.13
CA PRO A 167 5.51 6.44 -6.94
C PRO A 167 7.04 6.45 -7.09
N LEU A 168 7.77 5.67 -6.31
CA LEU A 168 9.22 5.50 -6.46
C LEU A 168 9.59 4.62 -7.65
N GLY A 169 8.64 3.86 -8.17
CA GLY A 169 8.78 3.00 -9.34
C GLY A 169 7.67 1.94 -9.36
N VAL A 170 7.18 1.63 -10.55
CA VAL A 170 6.05 0.72 -10.76
C VAL A 170 6.34 -0.22 -11.92
N ASP A 171 5.95 -1.50 -11.80
CA ASP A 171 5.91 -2.42 -12.95
C ASP A 171 4.48 -2.55 -13.51
N CYS A 172 4.33 -3.30 -14.60
CA CYS A 172 3.07 -3.44 -15.31
C CYS A 172 1.94 -4.03 -14.44
N SER A 173 2.22 -5.09 -13.70
CA SER A 173 1.24 -5.71 -12.81
C SER A 173 1.02 -4.91 -11.53
N GLY A 174 2.05 -4.22 -11.01
CA GLY A 174 1.95 -3.29 -9.90
C GLY A 174 1.06 -2.10 -10.20
N LEU A 175 1.16 -1.52 -11.40
CA LEU A 175 0.26 -0.47 -11.86
C LEU A 175 -1.19 -0.94 -11.88
N THR A 176 -1.44 -2.10 -12.50
CA THR A 176 -2.77 -2.70 -12.57
C THR A 176 -3.31 -3.02 -11.16
N PHE A 177 -2.46 -3.60 -10.31
CA PHE A 177 -2.80 -3.89 -8.91
C PHE A 177 -3.23 -2.62 -8.17
N MET A 178 -2.45 -1.53 -8.25
CA MET A 178 -2.75 -0.28 -7.53
C MET A 178 -3.98 0.43 -8.09
N ALA A 179 -4.19 0.41 -9.41
CA ALA A 179 -5.39 0.97 -10.02
C ALA A 179 -6.66 0.33 -9.43
N TRP A 180 -6.70 -0.99 -9.28
CA TRP A 180 -7.83 -1.69 -8.70
C TRP A 180 -7.86 -1.67 -7.17
N PHE A 181 -6.70 -1.62 -6.52
CA PHE A 181 -6.62 -1.48 -5.06
C PHE A 181 -7.33 -0.22 -4.58
N PHE A 182 -7.13 0.91 -5.25
CA PHE A 182 -7.84 2.17 -4.97
C PHE A 182 -9.34 2.12 -5.29
N CYS A 183 -9.79 1.09 -5.97
CA CYS A 183 -11.20 0.80 -6.22
C CYS A 183 -11.77 -0.24 -5.22
N GLY A 184 -11.02 -0.63 -4.19
CA GLY A 184 -11.43 -1.66 -3.23
C GLY A 184 -11.42 -3.09 -3.80
N VAL A 185 -10.73 -3.31 -4.94
CA VAL A 185 -10.60 -4.63 -5.57
C VAL A 185 -9.17 -5.15 -5.37
N SER A 186 -9.05 -6.27 -4.67
CA SER A 186 -7.76 -6.93 -4.48
C SER A 186 -7.50 -7.90 -5.63
N LEU A 187 -6.44 -7.66 -6.40
CA LEU A 187 -5.93 -8.56 -7.43
C LEU A 187 -4.78 -9.42 -6.89
N TYR A 188 -4.45 -10.49 -7.60
CA TYR A 188 -3.16 -11.16 -7.39
C TYR A 188 -2.03 -10.25 -7.91
N ARG A 189 -0.84 -10.36 -7.31
CA ARG A 189 0.28 -9.44 -7.61
C ARG A 189 0.79 -9.57 -9.05
N ASP A 190 0.91 -10.80 -9.54
CA ASP A 190 1.43 -11.05 -10.88
C ASP A 190 0.31 -11.02 -11.93
N ALA A 191 0.68 -10.77 -13.19
CA ALA A 191 -0.24 -10.77 -14.33
C ALA A 191 -0.62 -12.22 -14.73
N ARG A 192 -1.23 -12.95 -13.81
CA ARG A 192 -1.75 -14.32 -14.03
C ARG A 192 -3.07 -14.52 -13.32
N LEU A 193 -3.87 -15.44 -13.82
CA LEU A 193 -5.12 -15.85 -13.18
C LEU A 193 -4.82 -16.78 -12.01
N VAL A 194 -5.42 -16.48 -10.87
CA VAL A 194 -5.31 -17.28 -9.64
C VAL A 194 -6.71 -17.46 -9.06
N ASP A 195 -7.04 -18.68 -8.67
CA ASP A 195 -8.35 -19.01 -8.11
C ASP A 195 -8.65 -18.22 -6.84
N GLY A 196 -9.89 -17.74 -6.73
CA GLY A 196 -10.37 -16.92 -5.61
C GLY A 196 -10.04 -15.41 -5.73
N PHE A 197 -9.51 -14.97 -6.87
CA PHE A 197 -9.40 -13.55 -7.23
C PHE A 197 -10.46 -13.16 -8.27
N PRO A 198 -10.83 -11.86 -8.36
CA PRO A 198 -11.94 -11.42 -9.21
C PRO A 198 -11.65 -11.49 -10.72
N ALA A 199 -10.37 -11.64 -11.11
CA ALA A 199 -9.97 -11.70 -12.51
C ALA A 199 -10.36 -13.05 -13.15
N ARG A 200 -10.96 -13.02 -14.32
CA ARG A 200 -11.36 -14.19 -15.11
C ARG A 200 -11.01 -14.00 -16.59
N PRO A 201 -10.76 -15.10 -17.35
CA PRO A 201 -10.58 -15.00 -18.78
C PRO A 201 -11.90 -14.58 -19.45
N ILE A 202 -11.78 -13.72 -20.47
CA ILE A 202 -12.89 -13.41 -21.36
C ILE A 202 -12.47 -13.68 -22.81
N PRO A 203 -13.37 -14.19 -23.69
CA PRO A 203 -13.09 -14.33 -25.11
C PRO A 203 -12.66 -12.99 -25.71
N PHE A 204 -11.79 -13.05 -26.72
CA PHE A 204 -11.30 -11.83 -27.37
C PHE A 204 -12.43 -10.97 -27.92
N GLU A 205 -13.42 -11.63 -28.52
CA GLU A 205 -14.61 -11.03 -29.15
C GLU A 205 -15.54 -10.34 -28.15
N ALA A 206 -15.46 -10.71 -26.86
CA ALA A 206 -16.27 -10.14 -25.79
C ALA A 206 -15.61 -8.91 -25.11
N ARG A 207 -14.44 -8.48 -25.61
CA ARG A 207 -13.75 -7.28 -25.09
C ARG A 207 -14.47 -6.03 -25.56
N LYS A 208 -14.80 -5.17 -24.61
CA LYS A 208 -15.43 -3.86 -24.86
C LYS A 208 -14.38 -2.76 -24.87
#